data_a62816e9f642db9134d4a4aa227c9fae
#
_entry.id   a62816e9f642db9134d4a4aa227c9fae
#
_cell.length_a   1.000
_cell.length_b   1.000
_cell.length_c   1.000
_cell.angle_alpha   90.00
_cell.angle_beta   90.00
_cell.angle_gamma   90.00
#
_symmetry.space_group_name_H-M   'P 1'
#
loop_
_entity.id
_entity.type
_entity.pdbx_description
1 polymer ?
#
loop_
_entity_poly.entity_id
_entity_poly.type
_entity_poly.pdbx_seq_one_letter_code
_entity_poly.pdbx_strand_id
1 'polypeptide(L)'
;MRDPTSLAFAPLADAYRKVGRTREAINLCREGLARFQHYTTARLILAKAHLDDGNPEAALAELGVILQASPRDVQAHRMAAEVHRKAGRWEEARQHLERVVKLDAADRESRLLLEALGAEGRVDAGSPLSRVLADDTFVTASMGTLCLEQGLADDAALIFLRLSRKNPGDMQARARLEEALKAKTQKRKGS
;
A
#
# COMPACT_ATOMS: atom_id res chain seq x y z
N MET A 1 -34.43 1.93 18.60
CA MET A 1 -33.51 3.10 18.41
C MET A 1 -32.20 2.74 19.09
N ARG A 2 -31.11 2.60 18.29
CA ARG A 2 -29.77 2.33 18.88
C ARG A 2 -29.22 3.64 19.43
N ASP A 3 -28.73 3.58 20.67
CA ASP A 3 -28.17 4.73 21.36
C ASP A 3 -26.91 5.23 20.64
N PRO A 4 -26.93 6.42 20.03
CA PRO A 4 -25.81 6.92 19.26
C PRO A 4 -24.68 7.50 20.14
N THR A 5 -24.76 7.33 21.47
CA THR A 5 -23.72 7.72 22.41
C THR A 5 -22.63 6.67 22.59
N SER A 6 -22.79 5.50 22.00
CA SER A 6 -21.83 4.40 22.10
C SER A 6 -20.78 4.44 20.98
N LEU A 7 -19.51 4.28 21.32
CA LEU A 7 -18.41 4.05 20.35
C LEU A 7 -18.59 2.77 19.52
N ALA A 8 -19.64 1.99 19.75
CA ALA A 8 -19.99 0.78 19.03
C ALA A 8 -20.33 0.99 17.54
N PHE A 9 -20.51 2.23 17.09
CA PHE A 9 -20.75 2.51 15.67
C PHE A 9 -19.55 2.12 14.80
N ALA A 10 -18.32 2.26 15.29
CA ALA A 10 -17.14 1.96 14.49
C ALA A 10 -16.99 0.45 14.17
N PRO A 11 -17.09 -0.49 15.12
CA PRO A 11 -17.14 -1.91 14.81
C PRO A 11 -18.31 -2.30 13.90
N LEU A 12 -19.48 -1.67 14.06
CA LEU A 12 -20.64 -1.91 13.21
C LEU A 12 -20.37 -1.43 11.76
N ALA A 13 -19.77 -0.26 11.59
CA ALA A 13 -19.38 0.25 10.30
C ALA A 13 -18.36 -0.67 9.60
N ASP A 14 -17.37 -1.21 10.33
CA ASP A 14 -16.42 -2.18 9.78
C ASP A 14 -17.11 -3.49 9.38
N ALA A 15 -18.12 -3.94 10.14
CA ALA A 15 -18.94 -5.09 9.77
C ALA A 15 -19.72 -4.83 8.46
N TYR A 16 -20.35 -3.66 8.31
CA TYR A 16 -21.03 -3.28 7.06
C TYR A 16 -20.06 -3.26 5.87
N ARG A 17 -18.88 -2.66 6.04
CA ARG A 17 -17.84 -2.64 5.02
C ARG A 17 -17.45 -4.06 4.57
N LYS A 18 -17.20 -4.97 5.52
CA LYS A 18 -16.80 -6.37 5.26
C LYS A 18 -17.84 -7.20 4.51
N VAL A 19 -19.11 -6.85 4.62
CA VAL A 19 -20.20 -7.50 3.86
C VAL A 19 -20.57 -6.73 2.59
N GLY A 20 -19.74 -5.77 2.14
CA GLY A 20 -19.94 -5.02 0.91
C GLY A 20 -20.96 -3.88 1.00
N ARG A 21 -21.51 -3.59 2.20
CA ARG A 21 -22.43 -2.48 2.44
C ARG A 21 -21.64 -1.18 2.69
N THR A 22 -20.84 -0.80 1.71
CA THR A 22 -19.84 0.27 1.84
C THR A 22 -20.47 1.63 2.12
N ARG A 23 -21.57 1.96 1.44
CA ARG A 23 -22.26 3.25 1.63
C ARG A 23 -22.82 3.41 3.04
N GLU A 24 -23.41 2.34 3.59
CA GLU A 24 -23.91 2.37 4.97
C GLU A 24 -22.76 2.46 5.98
N ALA A 25 -21.62 1.85 5.72
CA ALA A 25 -20.43 1.99 6.53
C ALA A 25 -19.94 3.45 6.55
N ILE A 26 -19.87 4.10 5.38
CA ILE A 26 -19.48 5.50 5.26
C ILE A 26 -20.43 6.41 6.03
N ASN A 27 -21.74 6.26 5.84
CA ASN A 27 -22.74 7.09 6.51
C ASN A 27 -22.67 6.93 8.04
N LEU A 28 -22.58 5.69 8.52
CA LEU A 28 -22.47 5.41 9.95
C LEU A 28 -21.20 6.00 10.56
N CYS A 29 -20.06 5.92 9.87
CA CYS A 29 -18.83 6.56 10.32
C CYS A 29 -18.96 8.09 10.36
N ARG A 30 -19.57 8.71 9.35
CA ARG A 30 -19.76 10.17 9.30
C ARG A 30 -20.66 10.66 10.43
N GLU A 31 -21.78 9.98 10.66
CA GLU A 31 -22.69 10.30 11.77
C GLU A 31 -21.99 10.17 13.13
N GLY A 32 -21.25 9.10 13.33
CA GLY A 32 -20.50 8.89 14.57
C GLY A 32 -19.39 9.91 14.76
N LEU A 33 -18.64 10.23 13.70
CA LEU A 33 -17.55 11.22 13.72
C LEU A 33 -18.05 12.66 13.89
N ALA A 34 -19.28 12.97 13.51
CA ALA A 34 -19.90 14.26 13.83
C ALA A 34 -19.99 14.52 15.35
N ARG A 35 -20.09 13.45 16.16
CA ARG A 35 -20.13 13.51 17.63
C ARG A 35 -18.76 13.23 18.24
N PHE A 36 -17.99 12.30 17.68
CA PHE A 36 -16.70 11.83 18.19
C PHE A 36 -15.58 12.16 17.20
N GLN A 37 -15.33 13.46 16.98
CA GLN A 37 -14.44 13.96 15.90
C GLN A 37 -13.01 13.41 15.97
N HIS A 38 -12.51 13.07 17.16
CA HIS A 38 -11.15 12.56 17.38
C HIS A 38 -11.06 11.03 17.46
N TYR A 39 -12.12 10.30 17.10
CA TYR A 39 -12.12 8.85 17.20
C TYR A 39 -11.36 8.24 15.99
N THR A 40 -10.05 8.07 16.17
CA THR A 40 -9.11 7.59 15.14
C THR A 40 -9.54 6.26 14.51
N THR A 41 -10.02 5.31 15.32
CA THR A 41 -10.49 4.00 14.80
C THR A 41 -11.62 4.17 13.80
N ALA A 42 -12.60 5.05 14.08
CA ALA A 42 -13.69 5.30 13.14
C ALA A 42 -13.20 5.99 11.85
N ARG A 43 -12.22 6.89 11.94
CA ARG A 43 -11.59 7.49 10.74
C ARG A 43 -10.83 6.49 9.91
N LEU A 44 -10.10 5.55 10.53
CA LEU A 44 -9.43 4.46 9.79
C LEU A 44 -10.44 3.57 9.07
N ILE A 45 -11.58 3.27 9.71
CA ILE A 45 -12.66 2.49 9.08
C ILE A 45 -13.30 3.28 7.94
N LEU A 46 -13.54 4.58 8.11
CA LEU A 46 -14.05 5.46 7.06
C LEU A 46 -13.09 5.53 5.87
N ALA A 47 -11.78 5.66 6.11
CA ALA A 47 -10.77 5.62 5.06
C ALA A 47 -10.80 4.28 4.30
N LYS A 48 -10.90 3.15 5.01
CA LYS A 48 -11.04 1.82 4.37
C LYS A 48 -12.34 1.73 3.56
N ALA A 49 -13.45 2.24 4.07
CA ALA A 49 -14.72 2.24 3.35
C ALA A 49 -14.66 3.09 2.08
N HIS A 50 -13.95 4.23 2.10
CA HIS A 50 -13.71 5.02 0.91
C HIS A 50 -12.86 4.29 -0.13
N LEU A 51 -11.88 3.48 0.29
CA LEU A 51 -11.10 2.64 -0.62
C LEU A 51 -11.96 1.53 -1.26
N ASP A 52 -12.83 0.91 -0.47
CA ASP A 52 -13.76 -0.12 -0.97
C ASP A 52 -14.82 0.50 -1.92
N ASP A 53 -15.14 1.80 -1.76
CA ASP A 53 -16.03 2.57 -2.66
C ASP A 53 -15.31 3.11 -3.90
N GLY A 54 -14.01 2.82 -4.06
CA GLY A 54 -13.21 3.27 -5.19
C GLY A 54 -12.81 4.76 -5.13
N ASN A 55 -12.85 5.37 -3.95
CA ASN A 55 -12.51 6.79 -3.75
C ASN A 55 -11.23 6.97 -2.90
N PRO A 56 -10.05 6.78 -3.51
CA PRO A 56 -8.78 6.87 -2.80
C PRO A 56 -8.47 8.28 -2.26
N GLU A 57 -8.94 9.33 -2.92
CA GLU A 57 -8.69 10.71 -2.48
C GLU A 57 -9.45 11.03 -1.19
N ALA A 58 -10.70 10.56 -1.05
CA ALA A 58 -11.45 10.69 0.19
C ALA A 58 -10.79 9.88 1.33
N ALA A 59 -10.25 8.70 1.02
CA ALA A 59 -9.50 7.93 2.00
C ALA A 59 -8.24 8.67 2.48
N LEU A 60 -7.48 9.26 1.56
CA LEU A 60 -6.29 10.06 1.90
C LEU A 60 -6.63 11.29 2.73
N ALA A 61 -7.77 11.94 2.47
CA ALA A 61 -8.23 13.06 3.29
C ALA A 61 -8.46 12.64 4.75
N GLU A 62 -9.13 11.50 4.98
CA GLU A 62 -9.34 10.99 6.35
C GLU A 62 -8.03 10.58 7.02
N LEU A 63 -7.10 9.95 6.28
CA LEU A 63 -5.77 9.61 6.77
C LEU A 63 -4.96 10.86 7.11
N GLY A 64 -5.09 11.92 6.32
CA GLY A 64 -4.47 13.22 6.57
C GLY A 64 -4.93 13.81 7.90
N VAL A 65 -6.22 13.76 8.22
CA VAL A 65 -6.75 14.21 9.53
C VAL A 65 -6.14 13.42 10.68
N ILE A 66 -5.99 12.10 10.53
CA ILE A 66 -5.33 11.26 11.55
C ILE A 66 -3.89 11.70 11.74
N LEU A 67 -3.13 11.86 10.65
CA LEU A 67 -1.71 12.20 10.69
C LEU A 67 -1.44 13.63 11.17
N GLN A 68 -2.39 14.55 10.99
CA GLN A 68 -2.31 15.89 11.60
C GLN A 68 -2.44 15.82 13.13
N ALA A 69 -3.35 14.99 13.64
CA ALA A 69 -3.54 14.80 15.08
C ALA A 69 -2.46 13.89 15.71
N SER A 70 -2.02 12.89 14.97
CA SER A 70 -1.07 11.87 15.41
C SER A 70 -0.04 11.57 14.33
N PRO A 71 1.02 12.40 14.19
CA PRO A 71 2.03 12.25 13.12
C PRO A 71 2.86 10.96 13.19
N ARG A 72 2.68 10.17 14.25
CA ARG A 72 3.37 8.89 14.47
C ARG A 72 2.44 7.68 14.34
N ASP A 73 1.23 7.85 13.81
CA ASP A 73 0.31 6.73 13.60
C ASP A 73 0.81 5.84 12.47
N VAL A 74 1.38 4.70 12.84
CA VAL A 74 1.96 3.72 11.92
C VAL A 74 0.92 3.18 10.95
N GLN A 75 -0.31 2.95 11.43
CA GLN A 75 -1.36 2.37 10.60
C GLN A 75 -1.86 3.35 9.54
N ALA A 76 -1.99 4.63 9.89
CA ALA A 76 -2.36 5.66 8.95
C ALA A 76 -1.27 5.85 7.88
N HIS A 77 0.02 5.85 8.26
CA HIS A 77 1.12 5.90 7.30
C HIS A 77 1.14 4.68 6.37
N ARG A 78 0.93 3.47 6.91
CA ARG A 78 0.89 2.23 6.11
C ARG A 78 -0.25 2.27 5.08
N MET A 79 -1.43 2.69 5.51
CA MET A 79 -2.57 2.84 4.61
C MET A 79 -2.34 3.91 3.54
N ALA A 80 -1.78 5.07 3.91
CA ALA A 80 -1.46 6.12 2.94
C ALA A 80 -0.43 5.64 1.91
N ALA A 81 0.61 4.93 2.35
CA ALA A 81 1.59 4.33 1.45
C ALA A 81 0.94 3.38 0.44
N GLU A 82 0.02 2.54 0.90
CA GLU A 82 -0.70 1.59 0.05
C GLU A 82 -1.60 2.30 -0.98
N VAL A 83 -2.30 3.35 -0.55
CA VAL A 83 -3.14 4.16 -1.46
C VAL A 83 -2.29 4.85 -2.52
N HIS A 84 -1.19 5.51 -2.13
CA HIS A 84 -0.27 6.16 -3.05
C HIS A 84 0.36 5.16 -4.01
N ARG A 85 0.79 3.99 -3.51
CA ARG A 85 1.33 2.90 -4.33
C ARG A 85 0.33 2.44 -5.40
N LYS A 86 -0.92 2.17 -5.02
CA LYS A 86 -1.99 1.78 -5.95
C LYS A 86 -2.31 2.87 -6.98
N ALA A 87 -2.17 4.12 -6.62
CA ALA A 87 -2.33 5.26 -7.52
C ALA A 87 -1.11 5.51 -8.42
N GLY A 88 0.01 4.78 -8.25
CA GLY A 88 1.26 4.99 -8.98
C GLY A 88 2.04 6.22 -8.51
N ARG A 89 1.69 6.79 -7.37
CA ARG A 89 2.39 7.91 -6.71
C ARG A 89 3.51 7.34 -5.83
N TRP A 90 4.59 6.91 -6.47
CA TRP A 90 5.64 6.12 -5.83
C TRP A 90 6.47 6.91 -4.83
N GLU A 91 6.67 8.21 -5.09
CA GLU A 91 7.46 9.06 -4.20
C GLU A 91 6.73 9.33 -2.88
N GLU A 92 5.43 9.60 -2.95
CA GLU A 92 4.58 9.76 -1.78
C GLU A 92 4.47 8.45 -1.00
N ALA A 93 4.32 7.33 -1.72
CA ALA A 93 4.33 6.00 -1.09
C ALA A 93 5.64 5.75 -0.34
N ARG A 94 6.80 6.09 -0.94
CA ARG A 94 8.13 5.96 -0.34
C ARG A 94 8.24 6.78 0.95
N GLN A 95 7.80 8.03 0.93
CA GLN A 95 7.85 8.90 2.11
C GLN A 95 7.05 8.32 3.28
N HIS A 96 5.86 7.78 3.02
CA HIS A 96 5.07 7.13 4.05
C HIS A 96 5.71 5.82 4.54
N LEU A 97 6.28 5.00 3.66
CA LEU A 97 7.00 3.77 4.04
C LEU A 97 8.24 4.06 4.89
N GLU A 98 9.01 5.11 4.57
CA GLU A 98 10.13 5.55 5.40
C GLU A 98 9.69 5.89 6.82
N ARG A 99 8.53 6.54 6.97
CA ARG A 99 7.95 6.82 8.28
C ARG A 99 7.55 5.54 9.01
N VAL A 100 6.89 4.59 8.31
CA VAL A 100 6.54 3.29 8.90
C VAL A 100 7.77 2.56 9.41
N VAL A 101 8.80 2.39 8.59
CA VAL A 101 10.03 1.68 8.96
C VAL A 101 10.79 2.37 10.10
N LYS A 102 10.74 3.71 10.16
CA LYS A 102 11.34 4.48 11.26
C LYS A 102 10.58 4.31 12.58
N LEU A 103 9.25 4.18 12.53
CA LEU A 103 8.39 4.05 13.71
C LEU A 103 8.25 2.61 14.17
N ASP A 104 8.22 1.67 13.24
CA ASP A 104 8.11 0.22 13.46
C ASP A 104 9.18 -0.51 12.62
N ALA A 105 10.36 -0.67 13.20
CA ALA A 105 11.46 -1.36 12.55
C ALA A 105 11.19 -2.87 12.33
N ALA A 106 10.19 -3.44 13.00
CA ALA A 106 9.77 -4.83 12.83
C ALA A 106 8.83 -5.03 11.63
N ASP A 107 8.29 -3.96 11.05
CA ASP A 107 7.45 -4.03 9.86
C ASP A 107 8.26 -4.47 8.63
N ARG A 108 8.25 -5.77 8.42
CA ARG A 108 9.04 -6.43 7.37
C ARG A 108 8.52 -6.11 5.98
N GLU A 109 7.19 -6.00 5.84
CA GLU A 109 6.56 -5.72 4.55
C GLU A 109 6.89 -4.31 4.05
N SER A 110 6.70 -3.30 4.90
CA SER A 110 7.05 -1.92 4.57
C SER A 110 8.54 -1.75 4.26
N ARG A 111 9.43 -2.46 4.97
CA ARG A 111 10.87 -2.44 4.70
C ARG A 111 11.19 -3.02 3.33
N LEU A 112 10.63 -4.19 3.00
CA LEU A 112 10.86 -4.84 1.71
C LEU A 112 10.34 -3.99 0.54
N LEU A 113 9.18 -3.35 0.74
CA LEU A 113 8.63 -2.46 -0.28
C LEU A 113 9.50 -1.21 -0.44
N LEU A 114 9.99 -0.64 0.66
CA LEU A 114 10.91 0.51 0.62
C LEU A 114 12.25 0.15 -0.05
N GLU A 115 12.80 -1.03 0.24
CA GLU A 115 14.00 -1.54 -0.44
C GLU A 115 13.76 -1.69 -1.94
N ALA A 116 12.60 -2.23 -2.35
CA ALA A 116 12.25 -2.36 -3.76
C ALA A 116 12.15 -0.99 -4.45
N LEU A 117 11.56 0.01 -3.78
CA LEU A 117 11.47 1.38 -4.29
C LEU A 117 12.83 2.10 -4.32
N GLY A 118 13.74 1.76 -3.41
CA GLY A 118 15.09 2.34 -3.33
C GLY A 118 16.11 1.66 -4.26
N ALA A 119 15.81 0.46 -4.76
CA ALA A 119 16.70 -0.31 -5.62
C ALA A 119 16.87 0.28 -7.04
N GLU A 120 16.16 1.34 -7.38
CA GLU A 120 16.18 1.95 -8.73
C GLU A 120 17.52 2.57 -9.13
N GLY A 121 18.43 2.80 -8.21
CA GLY A 121 19.79 3.23 -8.52
C GLY A 121 20.85 2.15 -8.29
N ARG A 122 20.47 1.02 -7.73
CA ARG A 122 21.38 -0.09 -7.40
C ARG A 122 20.81 -1.38 -7.97
N VAL A 123 21.07 -1.61 -9.23
CA VAL A 123 21.11 -2.99 -9.73
C VAL A 123 22.20 -3.67 -8.91
N ASP A 124 21.80 -4.65 -8.09
CA ASP A 124 22.77 -5.40 -7.30
C ASP A 124 23.85 -5.93 -8.25
N ALA A 125 25.10 -5.49 -8.09
CA ALA A 125 26.20 -5.89 -8.95
C ALA A 125 26.41 -7.42 -8.96
N GLY A 126 25.82 -8.12 -7.99
CA GLY A 126 25.78 -9.58 -7.89
C GLY A 126 24.63 -10.25 -8.65
N SER A 127 23.63 -9.50 -9.15
CA SER A 127 22.55 -10.09 -9.93
C SER A 127 23.05 -10.52 -11.32
N PRO A 128 22.70 -11.74 -11.80
CA PRO A 128 23.01 -12.19 -13.15
C PRO A 128 22.51 -11.23 -14.24
N LEU A 129 21.46 -10.47 -13.95
CA LEU A 129 20.81 -9.55 -14.88
C LEU A 129 21.23 -8.09 -14.69
N SER A 130 22.19 -7.81 -13.79
CA SER A 130 22.58 -6.44 -13.46
C SER A 130 22.95 -5.59 -14.67
N ARG A 131 23.66 -6.16 -15.64
CA ARG A 131 24.04 -5.48 -16.89
C ARG A 131 22.86 -5.24 -17.82
N VAL A 132 21.94 -6.22 -17.90
CA VAL A 132 20.74 -6.14 -18.74
C VAL A 132 19.74 -5.13 -18.17
N LEU A 133 19.60 -5.10 -16.85
CA LEU A 133 18.70 -4.17 -16.15
C LEU A 133 19.26 -2.74 -16.08
N ALA A 134 20.53 -2.53 -16.40
CA ALA A 134 21.10 -1.18 -16.55
C ALA A 134 20.56 -0.46 -17.80
N ASP A 135 20.11 -1.20 -18.81
CA ASP A 135 19.51 -0.66 -20.04
C ASP A 135 17.99 -0.86 -20.03
N ASP A 136 17.26 0.24 -20.09
CA ASP A 136 15.80 0.28 -20.11
C ASP A 136 15.17 -0.42 -21.33
N THR A 137 15.95 -0.65 -22.41
CA THR A 137 15.50 -1.32 -23.63
C THR A 137 15.05 -2.76 -23.37
N PHE A 138 15.67 -3.42 -22.39
CA PHE A 138 15.37 -4.81 -22.02
C PHE A 138 14.32 -4.95 -20.90
N VAL A 139 13.87 -3.84 -20.35
CA VAL A 139 12.85 -3.83 -19.29
C VAL A 139 11.47 -4.07 -19.90
N THR A 140 11.11 -5.33 -20.10
CA THR A 140 9.83 -5.77 -20.67
C THR A 140 9.04 -6.64 -19.70
N ALA A 141 7.72 -6.71 -19.91
CA ALA A 141 6.86 -7.57 -19.10
C ALA A 141 7.22 -9.05 -19.23
N SER A 142 7.63 -9.49 -20.43
CA SER A 142 8.09 -10.86 -20.70
C SER A 142 9.33 -11.19 -19.89
N MET A 143 10.30 -10.27 -19.82
CA MET A 143 11.50 -10.44 -19.01
C MET A 143 11.17 -10.54 -17.51
N GLY A 144 10.27 -9.68 -17.02
CA GLY A 144 9.82 -9.75 -15.64
C GLY A 144 9.13 -11.07 -15.30
N THR A 145 8.30 -11.59 -16.19
CA THR A 145 7.65 -12.90 -16.03
C THR A 145 8.66 -14.03 -16.00
N LEU A 146 9.63 -14.03 -16.91
CA LEU A 146 10.70 -15.02 -16.93
C LEU A 146 11.52 -15.01 -15.64
N CYS A 147 11.82 -13.83 -15.09
CA CYS A 147 12.48 -13.71 -13.79
C CYS A 147 11.67 -14.35 -12.65
N LEU A 148 10.34 -14.17 -12.65
CA LEU A 148 9.46 -14.83 -11.67
C LEU A 148 9.51 -16.35 -11.79
N GLU A 149 9.41 -16.88 -12.99
CA GLU A 149 9.45 -18.32 -13.26
C GLU A 149 10.79 -18.96 -12.84
N GLN A 150 11.88 -18.22 -12.94
CA GLN A 150 13.21 -18.64 -12.51
C GLN A 150 13.49 -18.39 -11.01
N GLY A 151 12.52 -17.86 -10.27
CA GLY A 151 12.68 -17.58 -8.84
C GLY A 151 13.56 -16.35 -8.54
N LEU A 152 13.83 -15.51 -9.55
CA LEU A 152 14.57 -14.25 -9.46
C LEU A 152 13.61 -13.11 -9.05
N ALA A 153 13.02 -13.24 -7.87
CA ALA A 153 11.95 -12.35 -7.41
C ALA A 153 12.38 -10.89 -7.23
N ASP A 154 13.65 -10.64 -6.90
CA ASP A 154 14.21 -9.29 -6.76
C ASP A 154 14.30 -8.58 -8.11
N ASP A 155 14.81 -9.26 -9.13
CA ASP A 155 14.93 -8.74 -10.49
C ASP A 155 13.54 -8.52 -11.12
N ALA A 156 12.61 -9.47 -10.90
CA ALA A 156 11.23 -9.35 -11.36
C ALA A 156 10.53 -8.13 -10.73
N ALA A 157 10.69 -7.93 -9.42
CA ALA A 157 10.12 -6.77 -8.73
C ALA A 157 10.66 -5.45 -9.30
N LEU A 158 11.96 -5.37 -9.59
CA LEU A 158 12.58 -4.19 -10.19
C LEU A 158 12.03 -3.91 -11.60
N ILE A 159 11.90 -4.95 -12.44
CA ILE A 159 11.35 -4.83 -13.80
C ILE A 159 9.91 -4.31 -13.76
N PHE A 160 9.04 -4.95 -12.98
CA PHE A 160 7.63 -4.56 -12.92
C PHE A 160 7.42 -3.20 -12.25
N LEU A 161 8.28 -2.81 -11.31
CA LEU A 161 8.28 -1.47 -10.74
C LEU A 161 8.58 -0.41 -11.81
N ARG A 162 9.62 -0.60 -12.62
CA ARG A 162 9.98 0.30 -13.73
C ARG A 162 8.87 0.39 -14.77
N LEU A 163 8.27 -0.74 -15.16
CA LEU A 163 7.13 -0.77 -16.08
C LEU A 163 5.93 -0.01 -15.52
N SER A 164 5.60 -0.21 -14.25
CA SER A 164 4.51 0.51 -13.58
C SER A 164 4.75 2.02 -13.49
N ARG A 165 6.00 2.46 -13.42
CA ARG A 165 6.37 3.88 -13.47
C ARG A 165 6.25 4.46 -14.87
N LYS A 166 6.72 3.74 -15.89
CA LYS A 166 6.59 4.17 -17.29
C LYS A 166 5.13 4.29 -17.71
N ASN A 167 4.29 3.36 -17.25
CA ASN A 167 2.85 3.35 -17.52
C ASN A 167 2.04 3.14 -16.23
N PRO A 168 1.68 4.22 -15.53
CA PRO A 168 0.88 4.13 -14.29
C PRO A 168 -0.51 3.51 -14.47
N GLY A 169 -1.04 3.42 -15.70
CA GLY A 169 -2.30 2.77 -16.04
C GLY A 169 -2.19 1.24 -16.24
N ASP A 170 -0.98 0.69 -16.29
CA ASP A 170 -0.76 -0.74 -16.54
C ASP A 170 -1.08 -1.57 -15.29
N MET A 171 -2.33 -2.06 -15.24
CA MET A 171 -2.81 -2.92 -14.16
C MET A 171 -2.10 -4.28 -14.11
N GLN A 172 -1.62 -4.78 -15.26
CA GLN A 172 -0.91 -6.07 -15.31
C GLN A 172 0.48 -5.94 -14.70
N ALA A 173 1.24 -4.90 -15.05
CA ALA A 173 2.54 -4.64 -14.45
C ALA A 173 2.44 -4.48 -12.93
N ARG A 174 1.39 -3.82 -12.43
CA ARG A 174 1.14 -3.69 -10.98
C ARG A 174 0.84 -5.02 -10.32
N ALA A 175 -0.06 -5.83 -10.90
CA ALA A 175 -0.39 -7.15 -10.35
C ALA A 175 0.84 -8.07 -10.29
N ARG A 176 1.67 -8.04 -11.33
CA ARG A 176 2.93 -8.79 -11.39
C ARG A 176 3.98 -8.27 -10.39
N LEU A 177 4.03 -6.97 -10.14
CA LEU A 177 4.87 -6.41 -9.07
C LEU A 177 4.46 -6.96 -7.70
N GLU A 178 3.16 -7.01 -7.41
CA GLU A 178 2.66 -7.61 -6.15
C GLU A 178 3.02 -9.09 -6.02
N GLU A 179 2.92 -9.84 -7.11
CA GLU A 179 3.33 -11.24 -7.17
C GLU A 179 4.82 -11.41 -6.87
N ALA A 180 5.67 -10.59 -7.49
CA ALA A 180 7.12 -10.61 -7.26
C ALA A 180 7.48 -10.26 -5.80
N LEU A 181 6.82 -9.27 -5.21
CA LEU A 181 7.03 -8.91 -3.81
C LEU A 181 6.58 -10.01 -2.84
N LYS A 182 5.48 -10.72 -3.15
CA LYS A 182 5.04 -11.90 -2.37
C LYS A 182 6.05 -13.04 -2.48
N ALA A 183 6.55 -13.34 -3.68
CA ALA A 183 7.57 -14.38 -3.89
C ALA A 183 8.87 -14.08 -3.11
N LYS A 184 9.32 -12.82 -3.11
CA LYS A 184 10.46 -12.35 -2.31
C LYS A 184 10.26 -12.58 -0.82
N THR A 185 9.07 -12.30 -0.28
CA THR A 185 8.76 -12.52 1.14
C THR A 185 8.74 -14.00 1.52
N GLN A 186 8.26 -14.86 0.63
CA GLN A 186 8.20 -16.31 0.87
C GLN A 186 9.60 -16.94 0.88
N LYS A 187 10.47 -16.57 -0.07
CA LYS A 187 11.86 -17.06 -0.15
C LYS A 187 12.66 -16.73 1.12
N ARG A 188 12.46 -15.55 1.70
CA ARG A 188 13.12 -15.14 2.96
C ARG A 188 12.55 -15.80 4.23
N LYS A 189 11.38 -16.46 4.17
CA LYS A 189 10.80 -17.23 5.28
C LYS A 189 11.27 -18.68 5.30
N GLY A 190 11.78 -19.19 4.17
CA GLY A 190 12.26 -20.57 4.01
C GLY A 190 13.78 -20.72 4.12
N SER A 191 14.51 -19.63 4.31
CA SER A 191 15.96 -19.58 4.58
C SER A 191 16.24 -19.15 6.01
#